data_df259628a632a5f155e638a1a2568cd7
#
_entry.id   df259628a632a5f155e638a1a2568cd7
#
_cell.length_a   1.000
_cell.length_b   1.000
_cell.length_c   1.000
_cell.angle_alpha   90.00
_cell.angle_beta   90.00
_cell.angle_gamma   90.00
#
_symmetry.space_group_name_H-M   'P 1'
#
loop_
_entity.id
_entity.type
_entity.pdbx_description
1 polymer ?
#
loop_
_entity_poly.entity_id
_entity_poly.type
_entity_poly.pdbx_seq_one_letter_code
_entity_poly.pdbx_strand_id
1 'polypeptide(L)'
;LSTKLSKKSFKPSRPPKFFRPKPNGMQRTITILPVEDALVYQAVANSIASNNYESLTKNNAFIFGSVLNEEVKEGITLLNNEDAEFYFFKHYLSLYKEFSNKVNESIELGLKFVLETDITGFFDSIPHYNLLSVLSDEYKVEENVLDLIGDCLNIWSGTNDGLTPGVGIPQSTEASSFMANIILHNLDNILIEKALPYFRYMDDIRIFGDTQEELRE
;
A
#
# COMPACT_ATOMS: atom_id res chain seq x y z
N LEU A 1 17.48 19.06 -2.50
CA LEU A 1 16.98 17.74 -2.84
C LEU A 1 16.78 17.61 -4.36
N SER A 2 16.03 18.49 -5.02
CA SER A 2 15.82 18.47 -6.48
C SER A 2 17.12 18.35 -7.28
N THR A 3 18.17 19.11 -6.93
CA THR A 3 19.48 19.02 -7.57
C THR A 3 20.16 17.67 -7.36
N LYS A 4 19.98 17.04 -6.18
CA LYS A 4 20.52 15.68 -5.93
C LYS A 4 19.81 14.63 -6.81
N LEU A 5 18.50 14.75 -6.97
CA LEU A 5 17.71 13.84 -7.79
C LEU A 5 18.03 14.01 -9.29
N SER A 6 18.05 15.24 -9.79
CA SER A 6 18.37 15.52 -11.21
C SER A 6 19.78 15.09 -11.62
N LYS A 7 20.74 15.12 -10.68
CA LYS A 7 22.10 14.63 -10.90
C LYS A 7 22.28 13.15 -10.57
N LYS A 8 21.24 12.42 -10.23
CA LYS A 8 21.28 11.02 -9.76
C LYS A 8 22.28 10.81 -8.60
N SER A 9 22.42 11.81 -7.72
CA SER A 9 23.36 11.80 -6.59
C SER A 9 22.67 11.72 -5.22
N PHE A 10 21.36 11.52 -5.20
CA PHE A 10 20.62 11.24 -3.98
C PHE A 10 21.07 9.89 -3.42
N LYS A 11 21.31 9.85 -2.12
CA LYS A 11 21.64 8.62 -1.40
C LYS A 11 20.72 8.53 -0.20
N PRO A 12 19.93 7.46 -0.08
CA PRO A 12 19.06 7.25 1.07
C PRO A 12 19.88 7.05 2.34
N SER A 13 19.32 7.48 3.45
CA SER A 13 19.91 7.34 4.77
C SER A 13 19.33 6.13 5.49
N ARG A 14 20.12 5.45 6.32
CA ARG A 14 19.63 4.35 7.14
C ARG A 14 18.73 4.90 8.26
N PRO A 15 17.42 4.56 8.29
CA PRO A 15 16.48 5.11 9.25
C PRO A 15 16.58 4.40 10.60
N PRO A 16 16.28 5.08 11.73
CA PRO A 16 16.03 4.43 12.99
C PRO A 16 14.74 3.61 12.95
N LYS A 17 14.74 2.49 13.68
CA LYS A 17 13.59 1.58 13.83
C LYS A 17 13.18 1.50 15.28
N PHE A 18 11.85 1.47 15.52
CA PHE A 18 11.24 1.30 16.83
C PHE A 18 10.32 0.09 16.81
N PHE A 19 10.25 -0.58 17.94
CA PHE A 19 9.38 -1.74 18.10
C PHE A 19 8.18 -1.35 18.96
N ARG A 20 6.99 -1.43 18.37
CA ARG A 20 5.72 -1.21 19.08
C ARG A 20 5.08 -2.56 19.39
N PRO A 21 4.80 -2.87 20.67
CA PRO A 21 4.15 -4.13 21.03
C PRO A 21 2.71 -4.17 20.50
N LYS A 22 2.30 -5.35 20.00
CA LYS A 22 0.92 -5.69 19.65
C LYS A 22 0.24 -6.37 20.84
N PRO A 23 -1.12 -6.33 20.95
CA PRO A 23 -1.84 -7.02 22.04
C PRO A 23 -1.59 -8.53 22.12
N ASN A 24 -1.23 -9.16 21.03
CA ASN A 24 -0.91 -10.59 20.94
C ASN A 24 0.55 -10.93 21.34
N GLY A 25 1.32 -9.98 21.87
CA GLY A 25 2.71 -10.16 22.29
C GLY A 25 3.75 -10.05 21.17
N MET A 26 3.33 -9.96 19.88
CA MET A 26 4.24 -9.68 18.78
C MET A 26 4.64 -8.20 18.75
N GLN A 27 5.67 -7.86 17.97
CA GLN A 27 6.13 -6.50 17.80
C GLN A 27 5.87 -6.03 16.36
N ARG A 28 5.55 -4.75 16.22
CA ARG A 28 5.47 -4.05 14.93
C ARG A 28 6.70 -3.19 14.79
N THR A 29 7.43 -3.37 13.71
CA THR A 29 8.57 -2.52 13.37
C THR A 29 8.07 -1.21 12.77
N ILE A 30 8.38 -0.10 13.42
CA ILE A 30 8.10 1.26 12.92
C ILE A 30 9.41 1.85 12.41
N THR A 31 9.45 2.24 11.15
CA THR A 31 10.61 2.87 10.53
C THR A 31 10.37 4.37 10.41
N ILE A 32 11.26 5.19 10.98
CA ILE A 32 11.18 6.66 10.86
C ILE A 32 12.15 7.11 9.79
N LEU A 33 11.61 7.41 8.60
CA LEU A 33 12.43 7.93 7.50
C LEU A 33 12.91 9.35 7.82
N PRO A 34 14.18 9.69 7.51
CA PRO A 34 14.64 11.07 7.47
C PRO A 34 13.78 11.91 6.52
N VAL A 35 13.69 13.22 6.76
CA VAL A 35 12.81 14.11 6.01
C VAL A 35 13.06 14.05 4.49
N GLU A 36 14.31 14.11 4.05
CA GLU A 36 14.64 14.02 2.61
C GLU A 36 14.18 12.68 2.01
N ASP A 37 14.39 11.57 2.73
CA ASP A 37 13.99 10.22 2.30
C ASP A 37 12.47 10.10 2.23
N ALA A 38 11.77 10.61 3.25
CA ALA A 38 10.31 10.61 3.28
C ALA A 38 9.71 11.43 2.12
N LEU A 39 10.29 12.61 1.83
CA LEU A 39 9.90 13.45 0.70
C LEU A 39 10.12 12.75 -0.65
N VAL A 40 11.25 12.06 -0.84
CA VAL A 40 11.52 11.31 -2.07
C VAL A 40 10.51 10.19 -2.22
N TYR A 41 10.28 9.41 -1.17
CA TYR A 41 9.36 8.29 -1.21
C TYR A 41 7.92 8.72 -1.52
N GLN A 42 7.46 9.79 -0.85
CA GLN A 42 6.12 10.34 -1.10
C GLN A 42 6.00 10.97 -2.50
N ALA A 43 7.04 11.67 -2.99
CA ALA A 43 7.03 12.23 -4.34
C ALA A 43 6.92 11.15 -5.42
N VAL A 44 7.60 10.03 -5.23
CA VAL A 44 7.49 8.88 -6.13
C VAL A 44 6.09 8.26 -6.05
N ALA A 45 5.56 8.05 -4.85
CA ALA A 45 4.19 7.54 -4.66
C ALA A 45 3.16 8.46 -5.34
N ASN A 46 3.26 9.77 -5.16
CA ASN A 46 2.38 10.76 -5.79
C ASN A 46 2.45 10.70 -7.33
N SER A 47 3.66 10.59 -7.89
CA SER A 47 3.85 10.49 -9.34
C SER A 47 3.23 9.22 -9.92
N ILE A 48 3.44 8.06 -9.28
CA ILE A 48 2.84 6.81 -9.71
C ILE A 48 1.31 6.88 -9.59
N ALA A 49 0.81 7.39 -8.46
CA ALA A 49 -0.62 7.49 -8.19
C ALA A 49 -1.34 8.41 -9.18
N SER A 50 -0.81 9.59 -9.48
CA SER A 50 -1.44 10.53 -10.43
C SER A 50 -1.44 9.99 -11.86
N ASN A 51 -0.33 9.40 -12.29
CA ASN A 51 -0.21 8.86 -13.65
C ASN A 51 -1.08 7.62 -13.90
N ASN A 52 -1.44 6.89 -12.83
CA ASN A 52 -2.16 5.62 -12.92
C ASN A 52 -3.50 5.65 -12.16
N TYR A 53 -4.04 6.81 -11.84
CA TYR A 53 -5.18 6.99 -10.94
C TYR A 53 -6.38 6.11 -11.33
N GLU A 54 -6.79 6.11 -12.60
CA GLU A 54 -7.95 5.36 -13.09
C GLU A 54 -7.74 3.83 -12.93
N SER A 55 -6.54 3.34 -13.20
CA SER A 55 -6.19 1.93 -13.03
C SER A 55 -6.17 1.52 -11.56
N LEU A 56 -5.63 2.39 -10.69
CA LEU A 56 -5.51 2.16 -9.25
C LEU A 56 -6.85 2.19 -8.52
N THR A 57 -7.84 2.92 -9.05
CA THR A 57 -9.14 3.12 -8.40
C THR A 57 -10.26 2.27 -8.98
N LYS A 58 -10.02 1.50 -10.04
CA LYS A 58 -11.05 0.68 -10.72
C LYS A 58 -11.78 -0.30 -9.80
N ASN A 59 -11.11 -0.79 -8.75
CA ASN A 59 -11.62 -1.79 -7.82
C ASN A 59 -12.07 -1.20 -6.46
N ASN A 60 -12.22 0.13 -6.35
CA ASN A 60 -12.58 0.81 -5.11
C ASN A 60 -13.94 0.39 -4.51
N ALA A 61 -14.78 -0.34 -5.26
CA ALA A 61 -16.00 -0.93 -4.71
C ALA A 61 -15.73 -2.04 -3.68
N PHE A 62 -14.54 -2.64 -3.70
CA PHE A 62 -14.14 -3.77 -2.85
C PHE A 62 -13.02 -3.41 -1.87
N ILE A 63 -12.34 -2.27 -2.07
CA ILE A 63 -11.14 -1.86 -1.35
C ILE A 63 -11.44 -0.63 -0.51
N PHE A 64 -11.23 -0.71 0.79
CA PHE A 64 -11.53 0.36 1.74
C PHE A 64 -10.30 0.89 2.51
N GLY A 65 -9.19 0.18 2.48
CA GLY A 65 -7.95 0.62 3.12
C GLY A 65 -7.07 1.43 2.17
N SER A 66 -6.61 2.62 2.58
CA SER A 66 -5.70 3.48 1.81
C SER A 66 -6.21 3.78 0.39
N VAL A 67 -7.47 4.16 0.29
CA VAL A 67 -8.11 4.56 -0.96
C VAL A 67 -7.65 5.97 -1.34
N LEU A 68 -7.14 6.15 -2.56
CA LEU A 68 -6.67 7.43 -3.07
C LEU A 68 -7.78 8.48 -3.09
N ASN A 69 -7.44 9.71 -2.70
CA ASN A 69 -8.32 10.85 -2.84
C ASN A 69 -8.40 11.28 -4.32
N GLU A 70 -9.52 11.85 -4.75
CA GLU A 70 -9.71 12.32 -6.13
C GLU A 70 -8.71 13.42 -6.52
N GLU A 71 -8.31 14.24 -5.56
CA GLU A 71 -7.32 15.28 -5.75
C GLU A 71 -5.94 14.78 -6.23
N VAL A 72 -5.61 13.51 -5.96
CA VAL A 72 -4.37 12.86 -6.43
C VAL A 72 -4.31 12.84 -7.95
N LYS A 73 -5.45 12.76 -8.65
CA LYS A 73 -5.56 12.77 -10.11
C LYS A 73 -5.02 14.04 -10.71
N GLU A 74 -5.21 15.18 -10.05
CA GLU A 74 -4.75 16.49 -10.53
C GLU A 74 -3.24 16.71 -10.32
N GLY A 75 -2.58 15.83 -9.56
CA GLY A 75 -1.14 15.83 -9.36
C GLY A 75 -0.63 17.11 -8.70
N ILE A 76 0.54 17.55 -9.14
CA ILE A 76 1.26 18.72 -8.58
C ILE A 76 0.49 20.06 -8.75
N THR A 77 -0.53 20.11 -9.58
CA THR A 77 -1.28 21.34 -9.89
C THR A 77 -1.94 21.94 -8.64
N LEU A 78 -2.27 21.13 -7.64
CA LEU A 78 -2.86 21.58 -6.38
C LEU A 78 -1.87 22.29 -5.44
N LEU A 79 -0.57 22.02 -5.57
CA LEU A 79 0.47 22.64 -4.73
C LEU A 79 0.63 24.15 -4.97
N ASN A 80 -0.02 24.69 -6.01
CA ASN A 80 -0.04 26.13 -6.31
C ASN A 80 -1.14 26.90 -5.55
N ASN A 81 -1.98 26.23 -4.77
CA ASN A 81 -3.00 26.85 -3.94
C ASN A 81 -2.56 26.75 -2.47
N GLU A 82 -2.06 27.85 -1.91
CA GLU A 82 -1.54 27.92 -0.53
C GLU A 82 -2.57 27.57 0.55
N ASP A 83 -3.87 27.63 0.21
CA ASP A 83 -5.00 27.33 1.11
C ASP A 83 -5.56 25.89 0.92
N ALA A 84 -5.05 25.10 -0.01
CA ALA A 84 -5.56 23.75 -0.26
C ALA A 84 -4.95 22.73 0.71
N GLU A 85 -5.78 22.13 1.53
CA GLU A 85 -5.41 20.92 2.27
C GLU A 85 -5.41 19.73 1.30
N PHE A 86 -4.24 19.18 1.04
CA PHE A 86 -4.08 17.98 0.19
C PHE A 86 -3.96 16.73 1.05
N TYR A 87 -4.87 15.80 0.86
CA TYR A 87 -4.82 14.47 1.47
C TYR A 87 -4.59 13.41 0.40
N PHE A 88 -3.56 12.61 0.57
CA PHE A 88 -3.25 11.53 -0.38
C PHE A 88 -4.31 10.42 -0.37
N PHE A 89 -4.82 10.09 0.80
CA PHE A 89 -5.89 9.11 0.98
C PHE A 89 -7.18 9.74 1.52
N LYS A 90 -8.31 9.13 1.20
CA LYS A 90 -9.60 9.41 1.84
C LYS A 90 -9.52 9.13 3.34
N HIS A 91 -10.38 9.77 4.10
CA HIS A 91 -10.34 9.69 5.56
C HIS A 91 -10.61 8.27 6.07
N TYR A 92 -9.67 7.71 6.82
CA TYR A 92 -9.64 6.30 7.22
C TYR A 92 -10.85 5.85 8.05
N LEU A 93 -11.40 6.71 8.95
CA LEU A 93 -12.58 6.36 9.75
C LEU A 93 -13.84 6.19 8.90
N SER A 94 -14.02 7.02 7.85
CA SER A 94 -15.14 6.89 6.91
C SER A 94 -15.04 5.58 6.15
N LEU A 95 -13.86 5.27 5.63
CA LEU A 95 -13.60 4.03 4.88
C LEU A 95 -13.77 2.78 5.75
N TYR A 96 -13.31 2.81 7.01
CA TYR A 96 -13.51 1.68 7.91
C TYR A 96 -14.99 1.46 8.25
N LYS A 97 -15.76 2.53 8.40
CA LYS A 97 -17.21 2.44 8.58
C LYS A 97 -17.91 1.87 7.34
N GLU A 98 -17.50 2.30 6.15
CA GLU A 98 -18.01 1.76 4.89
C GLU A 98 -17.68 0.27 4.74
N PHE A 99 -16.44 -0.14 5.02
CA PHE A 99 -16.02 -1.54 5.07
C PHE A 99 -16.92 -2.36 6.01
N SER A 100 -17.10 -1.90 7.25
CA SER A 100 -17.93 -2.58 8.23
C SER A 100 -19.40 -2.68 7.79
N ASN A 101 -19.94 -1.65 7.15
CA ASN A 101 -21.30 -1.66 6.62
C ASN A 101 -21.43 -2.68 5.48
N LYS A 102 -20.45 -2.75 4.56
CA LYS A 102 -20.47 -3.71 3.44
C LYS A 102 -20.40 -5.16 3.93
N VAL A 103 -19.58 -5.43 4.96
CA VAL A 103 -19.53 -6.74 5.62
C VAL A 103 -20.91 -7.11 6.20
N ASN A 104 -21.56 -6.19 6.93
CA ASN A 104 -22.88 -6.43 7.52
C ASN A 104 -23.97 -6.60 6.46
N GLU A 105 -23.99 -5.76 5.41
CA GLU A 105 -24.91 -5.89 4.28
C GLU A 105 -24.81 -7.28 3.63
N SER A 106 -23.62 -7.82 3.46
CA SER A 106 -23.40 -9.14 2.88
C SER A 106 -23.98 -10.27 3.74
N ILE A 107 -23.89 -10.15 5.05
CA ILE A 107 -24.50 -11.08 6.01
C ILE A 107 -26.04 -10.99 5.94
N GLU A 108 -26.59 -9.77 5.90
CA GLU A 108 -28.04 -9.53 5.79
C GLU A 108 -28.62 -10.05 4.47
N LEU A 109 -27.84 -10.00 3.37
CA LEU A 109 -28.22 -10.57 2.07
C LEU A 109 -28.20 -12.10 2.05
N GLY A 110 -27.79 -12.75 3.13
CA GLY A 110 -27.90 -14.18 3.34
C GLY A 110 -26.66 -14.98 2.97
N LEU A 111 -25.49 -14.34 2.76
CA LEU A 111 -24.21 -15.05 2.62
C LEU A 111 -23.88 -15.70 3.98
N LYS A 112 -23.75 -17.04 3.99
CA LYS A 112 -23.75 -17.82 5.23
C LYS A 112 -22.36 -17.99 5.85
N PHE A 113 -21.33 -17.88 5.03
CA PHE A 113 -19.96 -18.11 5.45
C PHE A 113 -19.08 -16.91 5.10
N VAL A 114 -18.18 -16.58 6.00
CA VAL A 114 -17.14 -15.58 5.77
C VAL A 114 -15.77 -16.17 6.10
N LEU A 115 -14.84 -16.04 5.18
CA LEU A 115 -13.42 -16.28 5.42
C LEU A 115 -12.78 -14.95 5.81
N GLU A 116 -12.31 -14.87 7.04
CA GLU A 116 -11.51 -13.75 7.55
C GLU A 116 -10.04 -14.13 7.47
N THR A 117 -9.25 -13.32 6.79
CA THR A 117 -7.81 -13.55 6.68
C THR A 117 -7.03 -12.25 6.80
N ASP A 118 -5.80 -12.36 7.31
CA ASP A 118 -4.85 -11.27 7.53
C ASP A 118 -3.46 -11.74 7.10
N ILE A 119 -2.67 -10.86 6.49
CA ILE A 119 -1.30 -11.19 6.08
C ILE A 119 -0.34 -10.87 7.21
N THR A 120 0.20 -11.91 7.83
CA THR A 120 1.11 -11.77 8.95
C THR A 120 2.36 -10.98 8.58
N GLY A 121 2.58 -9.84 9.25
CA GLY A 121 3.75 -9.01 9.02
C GLY A 121 3.80 -8.43 7.61
N PHE A 122 2.66 -8.07 7.02
CA PHE A 122 2.52 -7.72 5.61
C PHE A 122 3.61 -6.77 5.11
N PHE A 123 3.80 -5.61 5.75
CA PHE A 123 4.84 -4.64 5.35
C PHE A 123 6.26 -5.20 5.45
N ASP A 124 6.53 -6.04 6.44
CA ASP A 124 7.84 -6.66 6.67
C ASP A 124 8.11 -7.83 5.71
N SER A 125 7.07 -8.34 5.02
CA SER A 125 7.14 -9.53 4.14
C SER A 125 7.10 -9.21 2.65
N ILE A 126 6.90 -7.96 2.22
CA ILE A 126 6.84 -7.58 0.80
C ILE A 126 8.22 -7.73 0.15
N PRO A 127 8.40 -8.64 -0.84
CA PRO A 127 9.67 -8.75 -1.56
C PRO A 127 9.86 -7.55 -2.48
N HIS A 128 11.03 -6.91 -2.44
CA HIS A 128 11.34 -5.75 -3.29
C HIS A 128 11.22 -6.09 -4.76
N TYR A 129 11.71 -7.27 -5.16
CA TYR A 129 11.63 -7.72 -6.55
C TYR A 129 10.18 -7.73 -7.05
N ASN A 130 9.25 -8.30 -6.27
CA ASN A 130 7.84 -8.36 -6.66
C ASN A 130 7.24 -6.95 -6.79
N LEU A 131 7.53 -6.07 -5.82
CA LEU A 131 7.05 -4.68 -5.89
C LEU A 131 7.59 -3.97 -7.13
N LEU A 132 8.89 -4.05 -7.39
CA LEU A 132 9.52 -3.40 -8.55
C LEU A 132 9.03 -3.98 -9.88
N SER A 133 8.80 -5.31 -9.98
CA SER A 133 8.19 -5.93 -11.16
C SER A 133 6.77 -5.40 -11.41
N VAL A 134 5.93 -5.35 -10.39
CA VAL A 134 4.56 -4.82 -10.52
C VAL A 134 4.58 -3.35 -10.95
N LEU A 135 5.45 -2.52 -10.36
CA LEU A 135 5.61 -1.12 -10.75
C LEU A 135 6.07 -0.96 -12.21
N SER A 136 6.98 -1.82 -12.66
CA SER A 136 7.45 -1.84 -14.06
C SER A 136 6.38 -2.34 -15.01
N ASP A 137 5.82 -3.52 -14.74
CA ASP A 137 5.03 -4.28 -15.69
C ASP A 137 3.59 -3.76 -15.80
N GLU A 138 2.99 -3.39 -14.69
CA GLU A 138 1.59 -2.94 -14.66
C GLU A 138 1.48 -1.41 -14.73
N TYR A 139 2.33 -0.68 -14.01
CA TYR A 139 2.24 0.78 -13.88
C TYR A 139 3.23 1.55 -14.74
N LYS A 140 4.07 0.86 -15.52
CA LYS A 140 5.01 1.46 -16.47
C LYS A 140 5.92 2.54 -15.87
N VAL A 141 6.34 2.30 -14.63
CA VAL A 141 7.27 3.19 -13.95
C VAL A 141 8.64 3.15 -14.64
N GLU A 142 9.23 4.32 -14.87
CA GLU A 142 10.53 4.43 -15.54
C GLU A 142 11.66 3.75 -14.75
N GLU A 143 12.60 3.14 -15.47
CA GLU A 143 13.72 2.38 -14.91
C GLU A 143 14.53 3.18 -13.86
N ASN A 144 14.81 4.46 -14.14
CA ASN A 144 15.53 5.34 -13.22
C ASN A 144 14.79 5.58 -11.88
N VAL A 145 13.46 5.52 -11.89
CA VAL A 145 12.63 5.63 -10.67
C VAL A 145 12.60 4.28 -9.95
N LEU A 146 12.55 3.17 -10.69
CA LEU A 146 12.65 1.82 -10.12
C LEU A 146 13.99 1.61 -9.42
N ASP A 147 15.10 2.02 -10.05
CA ASP A 147 16.43 1.98 -9.45
C ASP A 147 16.48 2.80 -8.16
N LEU A 148 15.95 4.03 -8.20
CA LEU A 148 15.91 4.90 -7.02
C LEU A 148 15.12 4.26 -5.87
N ILE A 149 13.95 3.70 -6.15
CA ILE A 149 13.13 3.02 -5.13
C ILE A 149 13.86 1.77 -4.62
N GLY A 150 14.43 0.97 -5.50
CA GLY A 150 15.17 -0.23 -5.14
C GLY A 150 16.33 0.07 -4.18
N ASP A 151 17.13 1.08 -4.49
CA ASP A 151 18.23 1.55 -3.63
C ASP A 151 17.71 2.04 -2.28
N CYS A 152 16.62 2.82 -2.29
CA CYS A 152 15.98 3.30 -1.07
C CYS A 152 15.48 2.15 -0.19
N LEU A 153 14.70 1.23 -0.75
CA LEU A 153 14.14 0.11 -0.01
C LEU A 153 15.23 -0.79 0.58
N ASN A 154 16.31 -1.04 -0.16
CA ASN A 154 17.45 -1.83 0.34
C ASN A 154 18.11 -1.20 1.58
N ILE A 155 18.15 0.14 1.65
CA ILE A 155 18.72 0.85 2.80
C ILE A 155 17.71 0.97 3.95
N TRP A 156 16.43 1.23 3.64
CA TRP A 156 15.41 1.50 4.67
C TRP A 156 14.92 0.23 5.37
N SER A 157 14.75 -0.89 4.64
CA SER A 157 14.30 -2.16 5.20
C SER A 157 15.43 -3.03 5.72
N GLY A 158 16.67 -2.82 5.26
CA GLY A 158 17.85 -3.55 5.73
C GLY A 158 17.96 -3.53 7.26
N THR A 159 18.07 -4.71 7.86
CA THR A 159 18.35 -4.86 9.29
C THR A 159 19.85 -4.99 9.48
N ASN A 160 20.37 -4.54 10.63
CA ASN A 160 21.77 -4.80 11.01
C ASN A 160 22.05 -6.30 11.24
N ASP A 161 21.00 -7.12 11.32
CA ASP A 161 21.05 -8.50 11.80
C ASP A 161 21.03 -9.54 10.66
N GLY A 162 21.21 -9.12 9.42
CA GLY A 162 21.34 -10.04 8.27
C GLY A 162 20.07 -10.82 7.92
N LEU A 163 18.91 -10.38 8.42
CA LEU A 163 17.62 -10.98 8.09
C LEU A 163 17.16 -10.53 6.71
N THR A 164 17.05 -11.47 5.83
CA THR A 164 16.44 -11.45 4.50
C THR A 164 16.58 -10.12 3.73
N PRO A 165 17.74 -9.87 3.07
CA PRO A 165 17.90 -8.70 2.22
C PRO A 165 16.85 -8.72 1.09
N GLY A 166 16.40 -7.53 0.68
CA GLY A 166 15.45 -7.40 -0.42
C GLY A 166 13.98 -7.68 -0.05
N VAL A 167 13.65 -7.65 1.24
CA VAL A 167 12.29 -7.87 1.75
C VAL A 167 11.90 -6.80 2.76
N GLY A 168 10.64 -6.39 2.72
CA GLY A 168 10.05 -5.42 3.64
C GLY A 168 10.11 -3.98 3.12
N ILE A 169 9.09 -3.20 3.48
CA ILE A 169 9.00 -1.77 3.21
C ILE A 169 8.80 -0.99 4.51
N PRO A 170 9.21 0.30 4.58
CA PRO A 170 9.09 1.08 5.81
C PRO A 170 7.63 1.14 6.27
N GLN A 171 7.33 0.69 7.48
CA GLN A 171 5.99 0.81 8.04
C GLN A 171 5.83 2.17 8.72
N SER A 172 4.80 2.95 8.41
CA SER A 172 4.37 4.23 9.00
C SER A 172 4.27 5.42 8.04
N THR A 173 4.41 5.23 6.74
CA THR A 173 4.25 6.31 5.75
C THR A 173 3.06 6.03 4.82
N GLU A 174 2.44 7.08 4.26
CA GLU A 174 1.40 6.95 3.24
C GLU A 174 1.95 6.29 1.97
N ALA A 175 3.18 6.64 1.58
CA ALA A 175 3.86 6.02 0.46
C ALA A 175 3.98 4.49 0.63
N SER A 176 4.28 4.00 1.83
CA SER A 176 4.33 2.56 2.10
C SER A 176 2.96 1.91 2.03
N SER A 177 1.93 2.55 2.57
CA SER A 177 0.55 2.05 2.46
C SER A 177 0.08 1.98 1.01
N PHE A 178 0.49 2.94 0.19
CA PHE A 178 0.26 2.94 -1.25
C PHE A 178 0.97 1.78 -1.96
N MET A 179 2.27 1.58 -1.71
CA MET A 179 3.04 0.49 -2.30
C MET A 179 2.53 -0.89 -1.86
N ALA A 180 2.12 -1.03 -0.60
CA ALA A 180 1.49 -2.25 -0.09
C ALA A 180 0.16 -2.53 -0.79
N ASN A 181 -0.66 -1.51 -1.04
CA ASN A 181 -1.91 -1.63 -1.78
C ASN A 181 -1.70 -2.09 -3.23
N ILE A 182 -0.68 -1.58 -3.90
CA ILE A 182 -0.30 -1.99 -5.27
C ILE A 182 -0.05 -3.51 -5.34
N ILE A 183 0.67 -4.07 -4.37
CA ILE A 183 0.93 -5.52 -4.31
C ILE A 183 -0.37 -6.32 -4.17
N LEU A 184 -1.34 -5.83 -3.41
CA LEU A 184 -2.62 -6.51 -3.21
C LEU A 184 -3.56 -6.45 -4.41
N HIS A 185 -3.33 -5.53 -5.38
CA HIS A 185 -4.17 -5.45 -6.57
C HIS A 185 -4.18 -6.75 -7.40
N ASN A 186 -3.11 -7.52 -7.38
CA ASN A 186 -3.08 -8.83 -8.03
C ASN A 186 -4.05 -9.81 -7.37
N LEU A 187 -4.12 -9.80 -6.05
CA LEU A 187 -5.11 -10.58 -5.30
C LEU A 187 -6.54 -10.10 -5.62
N ASP A 188 -6.76 -8.80 -5.66
CA ASP A 188 -8.07 -8.23 -6.02
C ASP A 188 -8.52 -8.70 -7.40
N ASN A 189 -7.63 -8.68 -8.39
CA ASN A 189 -7.95 -9.14 -9.74
C ASN A 189 -8.35 -10.63 -9.73
N ILE A 190 -7.63 -11.49 -9.00
CA ILE A 190 -7.92 -12.92 -8.89
C ILE A 190 -9.31 -13.14 -8.24
N LEU A 191 -9.62 -12.43 -7.16
CA LEU A 191 -10.91 -12.56 -6.46
C LEU A 191 -12.07 -12.08 -7.34
N ILE A 192 -11.87 -11.01 -8.11
CA ILE A 192 -12.85 -10.50 -9.07
C ILE A 192 -13.05 -11.48 -10.23
N GLU A 193 -11.98 -12.04 -10.80
CA GLU A 193 -12.05 -13.05 -11.86
C GLU A 193 -12.79 -14.31 -11.42
N LYS A 194 -12.62 -14.74 -10.17
CA LYS A 194 -13.35 -15.85 -9.56
C LYS A 194 -14.79 -15.49 -9.20
N ALA A 195 -15.23 -14.24 -9.37
CA ALA A 195 -16.53 -13.71 -8.97
C ALA A 195 -16.85 -13.95 -7.49
N LEU A 196 -15.85 -13.99 -6.63
CA LEU A 196 -16.03 -14.16 -5.19
C LEU A 196 -16.41 -12.81 -4.56
N PRO A 197 -17.51 -12.70 -3.84
CA PRO A 197 -17.83 -11.52 -3.06
C PRO A 197 -16.77 -11.32 -1.97
N TYR A 198 -16.08 -10.18 -1.98
CA TYR A 198 -15.05 -9.88 -0.99
C TYR A 198 -14.98 -8.39 -0.69
N PHE A 199 -14.45 -8.06 0.47
CA PHE A 199 -14.03 -6.70 0.82
C PHE A 199 -12.72 -6.76 1.58
N ARG A 200 -11.88 -5.76 1.40
CA ARG A 200 -10.65 -5.63 2.18
C ARG A 200 -10.39 -4.23 2.71
N TYR A 201 -9.81 -4.20 3.90
CA TYR A 201 -9.22 -3.00 4.50
C TYR A 201 -7.73 -3.23 4.68
N MET A 202 -6.91 -2.79 3.71
CA MET A 202 -5.50 -3.20 3.58
C MET A 202 -5.37 -4.72 3.49
N ASP A 203 -4.62 -5.33 4.42
CA ASP A 203 -4.37 -6.76 4.56
C ASP A 203 -5.47 -7.52 5.32
N ASP A 204 -6.45 -6.82 5.90
CA ASP A 204 -7.65 -7.42 6.49
C ASP A 204 -8.68 -7.71 5.41
N ILE A 205 -8.86 -8.99 5.07
CA ILE A 205 -9.66 -9.46 3.93
C ILE A 205 -10.84 -10.28 4.43
N ARG A 206 -12.04 -10.02 3.87
CA ARG A 206 -13.28 -10.77 4.10
C ARG A 206 -13.79 -11.30 2.78
N ILE A 207 -13.84 -12.62 2.64
CA ILE A 207 -14.37 -13.31 1.46
C ILE A 207 -15.64 -14.04 1.88
N PHE A 208 -16.70 -13.91 1.10
CA PHE A 208 -18.01 -14.46 1.42
C PHE A 208 -18.36 -15.58 0.46
N GLY A 209 -19.13 -16.57 0.95
CA GLY A 209 -19.62 -17.70 0.17
C GLY A 209 -20.89 -18.31 0.77
N ASP A 210 -21.59 -19.09 -0.03
CA ASP A 210 -22.77 -19.84 0.39
C ASP A 210 -22.44 -21.14 1.10
N THR A 211 -21.24 -21.70 0.84
CA THR A 211 -20.74 -22.93 1.45
C THR A 211 -19.29 -22.80 1.91
N GLN A 212 -18.88 -23.68 2.83
CA GLN A 212 -17.47 -23.74 3.27
C GLN A 212 -16.54 -24.28 2.19
N GLU A 213 -17.04 -25.16 1.33
CA GLU A 213 -16.31 -25.74 0.22
C GLU A 213 -15.89 -24.67 -0.77
N GLU A 214 -16.80 -23.76 -1.12
CA GLU A 214 -16.55 -22.63 -2.01
C GLU A 214 -15.42 -21.72 -1.52
N LEU A 215 -15.28 -21.55 -0.20
CA LEU A 215 -14.23 -20.73 0.40
C LEU A 215 -12.87 -21.45 0.61
N ARG A 216 -12.80 -22.75 0.29
CA ARG A 216 -11.57 -23.57 0.38
C ARG A 216 -10.82 -23.72 -0.93
N GLU A 217 -11.48 -23.48 -2.06
CA GLU A 217 -10.93 -23.52 -3.41
C GLU A 217 -10.32 -22.16 -3.85
#